data_e497213ab9b21e2c423484f319d53fc6
#
_entry.id   e497213ab9b21e2c423484f319d53fc6
#
_cell.length_a   1.000
_cell.length_b   1.000
_cell.length_c   1.000
_cell.angle_alpha   90.00
_cell.angle_beta   90.00
_cell.angle_gamma   90.00
#
_symmetry.space_group_name_H-M   'P 1'
#
loop_
_entity.id
_entity.type
_entity.pdbx_description
1 polymer ?
#
loop_
_entity_poly.entity_id
_entity_poly.type
_entity_poly.pdbx_seq_one_letter_code
_entity_poly.pdbx_strand_id
1 'polypeptide(L)'
;LADEIADIRLYQFEVNQQRELINNPTSYVDNLLSTQPAAEVTPQMRKTLTELVSTRSDLLDRLNRELSALLNETITLQLNQKQLLNTAQSLRATLDEQMFWIPSNKPLDLEWLQEAPRRFEQQIVTLPWTTGFSELADGLAQRPWLFSPLLLVIAALLWKRKFLYKKLNRIHQDVGHFKRDSQWHTPMAILINILLAMPISMALALCGYALQTDARGMNANLGASLIQMAEAWLVFYTAYRILAPGGVAELHFRWEKPLVEFLQAWVRRLGLVVLALVAVVAFAEQQPAALADDVLGILIVLGCYAA
;
A
#
# COMPACT_ATOMS: atom_id res chain seq x y z
N LEU A 1 2.86 -4.55 -21.64
CA LEU A 1 3.29 -5.66 -22.52
C LEU A 1 2.15 -6.25 -23.36
N ALA A 2 0.94 -6.48 -22.79
CA ALA A 2 -0.18 -7.03 -23.56
C ALA A 2 -0.64 -6.04 -24.65
N ASP A 3 -0.74 -4.76 -24.31
CA ASP A 3 -1.13 -3.69 -25.22
C ASP A 3 -0.04 -3.49 -26.29
N GLU A 4 1.24 -3.53 -25.91
CA GLU A 4 2.36 -3.45 -26.87
C GLU A 4 2.37 -4.62 -27.88
N ILE A 5 2.03 -5.84 -27.42
CA ILE A 5 1.89 -6.99 -28.32
C ILE A 5 0.74 -6.79 -29.33
N ALA A 6 -0.36 -6.20 -28.88
CA ALA A 6 -1.50 -5.87 -29.74
C ALA A 6 -1.11 -4.82 -30.79
N ASP A 7 -0.38 -3.78 -30.39
CA ASP A 7 0.11 -2.73 -31.28
C ASP A 7 1.11 -3.26 -32.32
N ILE A 8 2.07 -4.11 -31.91
CA ILE A 8 3.03 -4.74 -32.83
C ILE A 8 2.29 -5.61 -33.86
N ARG A 9 1.25 -6.36 -33.47
CA ARG A 9 0.43 -7.16 -34.38
C ARG A 9 -0.34 -6.28 -35.37
N LEU A 10 -0.84 -5.16 -34.92
CA LEU A 10 -1.52 -4.20 -35.79
C LEU A 10 -0.57 -3.65 -36.83
N TYR A 11 0.62 -3.19 -36.44
CA TYR A 11 1.65 -2.73 -37.37
C TYR A 11 2.10 -3.84 -38.34
N GLN A 12 2.23 -5.07 -37.86
CA GLN A 12 2.58 -6.22 -38.70
C GLN A 12 1.48 -6.49 -39.75
N PHE A 13 0.21 -6.36 -39.36
CA PHE A 13 -0.90 -6.48 -40.30
C PHE A 13 -0.87 -5.40 -41.37
N GLU A 14 -0.65 -4.14 -40.99
CA GLU A 14 -0.54 -3.00 -41.92
C GLU A 14 0.63 -3.19 -42.89
N VAL A 15 1.80 -3.60 -42.39
CA VAL A 15 2.97 -3.87 -43.23
C VAL A 15 2.70 -5.02 -44.20
N ASN A 16 2.05 -6.10 -43.76
CA ASN A 16 1.69 -7.21 -44.65
C ASN A 16 0.67 -6.79 -45.70
N GLN A 17 -0.32 -5.97 -45.37
CA GLN A 17 -1.28 -5.43 -46.35
C GLN A 17 -0.58 -4.56 -47.42
N GLN A 18 0.35 -3.70 -47.02
CA GLN A 18 1.14 -2.91 -47.93
C GLN A 18 2.06 -3.76 -48.84
N ARG A 19 2.59 -4.84 -48.29
CA ARG A 19 3.43 -5.80 -48.97
C ARG A 19 2.66 -6.62 -50.01
N GLU A 20 1.43 -7.04 -49.69
CA GLU A 20 0.56 -7.74 -50.67
C GLU A 20 0.21 -6.88 -51.86
N LEU A 21 0.00 -5.56 -51.65
CA LEU A 21 -0.25 -4.62 -52.75
C LEU A 21 0.93 -4.52 -53.69
N ILE A 22 2.18 -4.79 -53.26
CA ILE A 22 3.42 -4.64 -54.02
C ILE A 22 4.03 -6.02 -54.35
N ASN A 23 3.27 -7.10 -54.25
CA ASN A 23 3.77 -8.49 -54.41
C ASN A 23 4.49 -8.72 -55.75
N ASN A 24 4.18 -7.95 -56.77
CA ASN A 24 4.89 -7.94 -58.06
C ASN A 24 5.24 -6.51 -58.47
N PRO A 25 6.49 -6.01 -58.22
CA PRO A 25 6.88 -4.66 -58.50
C PRO A 25 6.65 -4.19 -59.96
N THR A 26 6.88 -5.06 -60.91
CA THR A 26 6.71 -4.76 -62.35
C THR A 26 5.25 -4.58 -62.72
N SER A 27 4.37 -5.51 -62.31
CA SER A 27 2.93 -5.40 -62.54
C SER A 27 2.28 -4.23 -61.81
N TYR A 28 2.76 -3.89 -60.62
CA TYR A 28 2.29 -2.72 -59.86
C TYR A 28 2.65 -1.42 -60.58
N VAL A 29 3.88 -1.29 -61.09
CA VAL A 29 4.31 -0.13 -61.88
C VAL A 29 3.53 -0.06 -63.17
N ASP A 30 3.29 -1.18 -63.86
CA ASP A 30 2.51 -1.20 -65.08
C ASP A 30 1.04 -0.77 -64.85
N ASN A 31 0.44 -1.20 -63.81
CA ASN A 31 -0.90 -0.74 -63.38
C ASN A 31 -0.94 0.76 -63.05
N LEU A 32 0.06 1.30 -62.35
CA LEU A 32 0.19 2.71 -62.05
C LEU A 32 0.35 3.56 -63.34
N LEU A 33 1.19 3.05 -64.26
CA LEU A 33 1.43 3.77 -65.50
C LEU A 33 0.28 3.65 -66.51
N SER A 34 -0.55 2.61 -66.44
CA SER A 34 -1.75 2.47 -67.29
C SER A 34 -2.83 3.52 -67.02
N THR A 35 -2.80 4.16 -65.85
CA THR A 35 -3.72 5.21 -65.46
C THR A 35 -3.29 6.60 -65.94
N GLN A 36 -2.07 6.75 -66.49
CA GLN A 36 -1.51 8.03 -67.00
C GLN A 36 -1.58 8.10 -68.52
N PRO A 37 -1.71 9.33 -69.09
CA PRO A 37 -1.70 9.53 -70.58
C PRO A 37 -0.38 8.99 -71.17
N ALA A 38 -0.48 8.19 -72.21
CA ALA A 38 0.67 7.47 -72.79
C ALA A 38 1.78 8.42 -73.36
N ALA A 39 1.50 9.72 -73.52
CA ALA A 39 2.46 10.73 -74.01
C ALA A 39 3.47 11.18 -72.91
N GLU A 40 3.22 10.90 -71.62
CA GLU A 40 4.07 11.33 -70.51
C GLU A 40 4.98 10.24 -69.99
N VAL A 41 4.81 9.00 -70.38
CA VAL A 41 5.56 7.85 -69.88
C VAL A 41 6.88 7.70 -70.62
N THR A 42 7.99 8.17 -70.07
CA THR A 42 9.34 7.93 -70.57
C THR A 42 9.95 6.62 -70.06
N PRO A 43 10.82 5.94 -70.89
CA PRO A 43 11.49 4.72 -70.44
C PRO A 43 12.32 4.89 -69.16
N GLN A 44 12.89 6.06 -68.95
CA GLN A 44 13.63 6.39 -67.74
C GLN A 44 12.72 6.45 -66.51
N MET A 45 11.54 7.07 -66.62
CA MET A 45 10.55 7.15 -65.56
C MET A 45 10.10 5.72 -65.10
N ARG A 46 9.85 4.84 -66.04
CA ARG A 46 9.52 3.45 -65.72
C ARG A 46 10.63 2.73 -64.94
N LYS A 47 11.90 2.91 -65.35
CA LYS A 47 13.05 2.33 -64.66
C LYS A 47 13.19 2.85 -63.26
N THR A 48 13.10 4.17 -63.06
CA THR A 48 13.19 4.77 -61.74
C THR A 48 12.04 4.36 -60.78
N LEU A 49 10.80 4.28 -61.34
CA LEU A 49 9.66 3.76 -60.57
C LEU A 49 9.82 2.30 -60.18
N THR A 50 10.34 1.44 -61.07
CA THR A 50 10.60 0.03 -60.75
C THR A 50 11.66 -0.12 -59.67
N GLU A 51 12.74 0.69 -59.71
CA GLU A 51 13.78 0.72 -58.67
C GLU A 51 13.23 1.19 -57.33
N LEU A 52 12.38 2.25 -57.32
CA LEU A 52 11.74 2.72 -56.10
C LEU A 52 10.77 1.71 -55.50
N VAL A 53 9.95 1.06 -56.29
CA VAL A 53 9.01 0.05 -55.85
C VAL A 53 9.71 -1.19 -55.35
N SER A 54 10.83 -1.63 -56.02
CA SER A 54 11.65 -2.75 -55.51
C SER A 54 12.31 -2.43 -54.16
N THR A 55 12.87 -1.19 -54.02
CA THR A 55 13.45 -0.71 -52.76
C THR A 55 12.41 -0.66 -51.64
N ARG A 56 11.20 -0.18 -51.98
CA ARG A 56 10.07 -0.19 -51.03
C ARG A 56 9.67 -1.61 -50.60
N SER A 57 9.62 -2.54 -51.54
CA SER A 57 9.35 -3.97 -51.25
C SER A 57 10.39 -4.55 -50.30
N ASP A 58 11.68 -4.31 -50.57
CA ASP A 58 12.79 -4.77 -49.70
C ASP A 58 12.73 -4.20 -48.30
N LEU A 59 12.36 -2.91 -48.20
CA LEU A 59 12.17 -2.25 -46.90
C LEU A 59 10.99 -2.82 -46.12
N LEU A 60 9.87 -3.08 -46.77
CA LEU A 60 8.71 -3.72 -46.14
C LEU A 60 9.02 -5.16 -45.70
N ASP A 61 9.81 -5.90 -46.48
CA ASP A 61 10.26 -7.24 -46.12
C ASP A 61 11.21 -7.25 -44.89
N ARG A 62 12.11 -6.26 -44.82
CA ARG A 62 12.97 -6.07 -43.64
C ARG A 62 12.13 -5.68 -42.42
N LEU A 63 11.24 -4.72 -42.57
CA LEU A 63 10.38 -4.25 -41.49
C LEU A 63 9.50 -5.39 -40.94
N ASN A 64 8.94 -6.22 -41.82
CA ASN A 64 8.14 -7.38 -41.39
C ASN A 64 8.97 -8.40 -40.61
N ARG A 65 10.23 -8.66 -41.01
CA ARG A 65 11.15 -9.52 -40.27
C ARG A 65 11.47 -8.98 -38.89
N GLU A 66 11.79 -7.68 -38.79
CA GLU A 66 12.09 -7.01 -37.52
C GLU A 66 10.87 -7.00 -36.59
N LEU A 67 9.67 -6.69 -37.11
CA LEU A 67 8.44 -6.75 -36.33
C LEU A 67 8.14 -8.18 -35.83
N SER A 68 8.41 -9.20 -36.65
CA SER A 68 8.23 -10.60 -36.25
C SER A 68 9.23 -11.01 -35.16
N ALA A 69 10.48 -10.55 -35.26
CA ALA A 69 11.50 -10.79 -34.24
C ALA A 69 11.12 -10.10 -32.93
N LEU A 70 10.74 -8.83 -32.98
CA LEU A 70 10.29 -8.06 -31.84
C LEU A 70 9.06 -8.69 -31.14
N LEU A 71 8.08 -9.15 -31.94
CA LEU A 71 6.90 -9.83 -31.43
C LEU A 71 7.27 -11.11 -30.66
N ASN A 72 8.15 -11.93 -31.22
CA ASN A 72 8.60 -13.17 -30.58
C ASN A 72 9.37 -12.89 -29.29
N GLU A 73 10.21 -11.87 -29.29
CA GLU A 73 10.98 -11.48 -28.10
C GLU A 73 10.06 -10.94 -26.99
N THR A 74 9.08 -10.12 -27.35
CA THR A 74 8.09 -9.57 -26.43
C THR A 74 7.20 -10.68 -25.83
N ILE A 75 6.77 -11.65 -26.63
CA ILE A 75 6.02 -12.83 -26.15
C ILE A 75 6.87 -13.67 -25.19
N THR A 76 8.14 -13.89 -25.53
CA THR A 76 9.07 -14.63 -24.67
C THR A 76 9.28 -13.93 -23.33
N LEU A 77 9.45 -12.61 -23.36
CA LEU A 77 9.56 -11.79 -22.15
C LEU A 77 8.32 -11.88 -21.28
N GLN A 78 7.12 -11.79 -21.88
CA GLN A 78 5.86 -11.94 -21.17
C GLN A 78 5.72 -13.31 -20.52
N LEU A 79 6.12 -14.37 -21.22
CA LEU A 79 6.06 -15.73 -20.71
C LEU A 79 7.02 -15.93 -19.54
N ASN A 80 8.25 -15.42 -19.66
CA ASN A 80 9.24 -15.47 -18.59
C ASN A 80 8.77 -14.67 -17.35
N GLN A 81 8.19 -13.49 -17.54
CA GLN A 81 7.64 -12.69 -16.48
C GLN A 81 6.51 -13.44 -15.74
N LYS A 82 5.57 -14.04 -16.47
CA LYS A 82 4.49 -14.85 -15.90
C LYS A 82 5.01 -16.07 -15.15
N GLN A 83 6.01 -16.75 -15.71
CA GLN A 83 6.63 -17.92 -15.07
C GLN A 83 7.36 -17.52 -13.78
N LEU A 84 8.07 -16.40 -13.78
CA LEU A 84 8.78 -15.87 -12.62
C LEU A 84 7.78 -15.51 -11.51
N LEU A 85 6.66 -14.91 -11.86
CA LEU A 85 5.59 -14.55 -10.92
C LEU A 85 4.95 -15.81 -10.30
N ASN A 86 4.66 -16.83 -11.11
CA ASN A 86 4.14 -18.11 -10.62
C ASN A 86 5.15 -18.83 -9.70
N THR A 87 6.43 -18.81 -10.06
CA THR A 87 7.50 -19.42 -9.24
C THR A 87 7.64 -18.68 -7.91
N ALA A 88 7.59 -17.34 -7.92
CA ALA A 88 7.63 -16.55 -6.71
C ALA A 88 6.43 -16.81 -5.79
N GLN A 89 5.23 -16.94 -6.36
CA GLN A 89 4.02 -17.27 -5.60
C GLN A 89 4.07 -18.69 -5.03
N SER A 90 4.53 -19.68 -5.80
CA SER A 90 4.68 -21.05 -5.30
C SER A 90 5.75 -21.15 -4.22
N LEU A 91 6.87 -20.44 -4.38
CA LEU A 91 7.91 -20.37 -3.36
C LEU A 91 7.39 -19.74 -2.08
N ARG A 92 6.64 -18.66 -2.20
CA ARG A 92 6.00 -18.01 -1.05
C ARG A 92 5.04 -18.96 -0.34
N ALA A 93 4.17 -19.66 -1.07
CA ALA A 93 3.24 -20.64 -0.50
C ALA A 93 3.98 -21.77 0.22
N THR A 94 5.05 -22.30 -0.39
CA THR A 94 5.89 -23.34 0.23
C THR A 94 6.61 -22.82 1.48
N LEU A 95 7.11 -21.59 1.46
CA LEU A 95 7.73 -20.98 2.63
C LEU A 95 6.70 -20.76 3.75
N ASP A 96 5.53 -20.24 3.43
CA ASP A 96 4.46 -20.03 4.41
C ASP A 96 4.02 -21.37 5.05
N GLU A 97 3.98 -22.46 4.28
CA GLU A 97 3.64 -23.79 4.77
C GLU A 97 4.76 -24.43 5.60
N GLN A 98 6.01 -24.21 5.22
CA GLN A 98 7.17 -24.80 5.90
C GLN A 98 7.66 -23.97 7.10
N MET A 99 7.36 -22.69 7.17
CA MET A 99 7.76 -21.80 8.28
C MET A 99 7.25 -22.29 9.64
N PHE A 100 6.12 -23.01 9.67
CA PHE A 100 5.61 -23.62 10.93
C PHE A 100 6.49 -24.76 11.47
N TRP A 101 7.30 -25.38 10.64
CA TRP A 101 8.07 -26.59 11.00
C TRP A 101 9.57 -26.33 11.18
N ILE A 102 10.07 -25.20 10.70
CA ILE A 102 11.47 -24.81 10.89
C ILE A 102 11.56 -24.01 12.17
N PRO A 103 12.30 -24.47 13.21
CA PRO A 103 12.57 -23.65 14.38
C PRO A 103 13.37 -22.43 13.92
N SER A 104 12.66 -21.31 13.74
CA SER A 104 13.24 -20.06 13.24
C SER A 104 14.13 -19.35 14.24
N ASN A 105 14.19 -19.85 15.49
CA ASN A 105 14.94 -19.22 16.56
C ASN A 105 15.87 -20.19 17.28
N LYS A 106 17.02 -19.68 17.70
CA LYS A 106 17.84 -20.34 18.71
C LYS A 106 17.02 -20.52 19.98
N PRO A 107 17.19 -21.63 20.70
CA PRO A 107 16.48 -21.83 21.97
C PRO A 107 16.78 -20.68 22.93
N LEU A 108 15.77 -20.25 23.69
CA LEU A 108 15.92 -19.27 24.77
C LEU A 108 16.63 -19.95 25.97
N ASP A 109 17.96 -20.02 25.87
CA ASP A 109 18.81 -20.59 26.89
C ASP A 109 19.43 -19.53 27.81
N LEU A 110 20.20 -19.97 28.79
CA LEU A 110 20.85 -19.07 29.75
C LEU A 110 21.85 -18.13 29.09
N GLU A 111 22.50 -18.55 27.99
CA GLU A 111 23.41 -17.70 27.21
C GLU A 111 22.65 -16.55 26.55
N TRP A 112 21.49 -16.82 26.02
CA TRP A 112 20.62 -15.77 25.45
C TRP A 112 20.26 -14.73 26.53
N LEU A 113 19.90 -15.17 27.75
CA LEU A 113 19.52 -14.27 28.85
C LEU A 113 20.71 -13.38 29.30
N GLN A 114 21.92 -13.89 29.27
CA GLN A 114 23.12 -13.11 29.61
C GLN A 114 23.50 -12.08 28.51
N GLU A 115 23.25 -12.41 27.25
CA GLU A 115 23.53 -11.54 26.13
C GLU A 115 22.38 -10.55 25.85
N ALA A 116 21.18 -10.83 26.33
CA ALA A 116 19.98 -10.01 26.10
C ALA A 116 20.18 -8.50 26.38
N PRO A 117 20.81 -8.06 27.49
CA PRO A 117 21.01 -6.64 27.74
C PRO A 117 21.90 -5.95 26.69
N ARG A 118 22.97 -6.61 26.24
CA ARG A 118 23.87 -6.08 25.22
C ARG A 118 23.20 -6.01 23.85
N ARG A 119 22.45 -7.03 23.48
CA ARG A 119 21.69 -7.06 22.23
C ARG A 119 20.58 -6.02 22.22
N PHE A 120 19.90 -5.82 23.34
CA PHE A 120 18.90 -4.77 23.51
C PHE A 120 19.47 -3.37 23.31
N GLU A 121 20.62 -3.08 23.92
CA GLU A 121 21.33 -1.83 23.75
C GLU A 121 21.73 -1.62 22.28
N GLN A 122 22.27 -2.65 21.63
CA GLN A 122 22.63 -2.60 20.21
C GLN A 122 21.40 -2.36 19.33
N GLN A 123 20.27 -3.01 19.59
CA GLN A 123 19.03 -2.80 18.84
C GLN A 123 18.53 -1.36 18.95
N ILE A 124 18.56 -0.75 20.12
CA ILE A 124 18.11 0.63 20.30
C ILE A 124 19.06 1.61 19.60
N VAL A 125 20.36 1.38 19.67
CA VAL A 125 21.37 2.27 19.05
C VAL A 125 21.37 2.13 17.53
N THR A 126 21.13 0.94 16.98
CA THR A 126 21.11 0.71 15.53
C THR A 126 19.80 1.17 14.86
N LEU A 127 18.77 1.50 15.64
CA LEU A 127 17.54 2.06 15.08
C LEU A 127 17.81 3.42 14.42
N PRO A 128 17.40 3.61 13.17
CA PRO A 128 17.68 4.84 12.41
C PRO A 128 16.75 5.98 12.80
N TRP A 129 16.76 6.38 14.06
CA TRP A 129 15.90 7.46 14.59
C TRP A 129 16.07 8.77 13.83
N THR A 130 17.32 9.14 13.55
CA THR A 130 17.64 10.39 12.85
C THR A 130 17.15 10.38 11.40
N THR A 131 17.35 9.29 10.69
CA THR A 131 16.88 9.13 9.29
C THR A 131 15.36 9.03 9.22
N GLY A 132 14.71 8.35 10.17
CA GLY A 132 13.26 8.28 10.25
C GLY A 132 12.61 9.65 10.47
N PHE A 133 13.17 10.47 11.35
CA PHE A 133 12.68 11.84 11.58
C PHE A 133 12.96 12.78 10.40
N SER A 134 14.12 12.67 9.73
CA SER A 134 14.40 13.47 8.53
C SER A 134 13.48 13.10 7.37
N GLU A 135 13.28 11.82 7.11
CA GLU A 135 12.36 11.36 6.05
C GLU A 135 10.90 11.74 6.33
N LEU A 136 10.47 11.69 7.61
CA LEU A 136 9.14 12.16 8.00
C LEU A 136 9.00 13.67 7.75
N ALA A 137 10.02 14.46 8.10
CA ALA A 137 10.01 15.90 7.85
C ALA A 137 10.02 16.22 6.35
N ASP A 138 10.82 15.50 5.57
CA ASP A 138 10.91 15.66 4.12
C ASP A 138 9.59 15.23 3.43
N GLY A 139 9.00 14.10 3.83
CA GLY A 139 7.70 13.64 3.33
C GLY A 139 6.57 14.65 3.59
N LEU A 140 6.55 15.26 4.78
CA LEU A 140 5.60 16.33 5.12
C LEU A 140 5.85 17.60 4.30
N ALA A 141 7.13 17.95 4.05
CA ALA A 141 7.51 19.17 3.33
C ALA A 141 7.27 19.07 1.82
N GLN A 142 7.38 17.87 1.23
CA GLN A 142 7.21 17.68 -0.22
C GLN A 142 5.76 17.81 -0.68
N ARG A 143 4.78 17.55 0.20
CA ARG A 143 3.33 17.58 -0.16
C ARG A 143 2.51 18.43 0.81
N PRO A 144 2.84 19.73 0.98
CA PRO A 144 2.20 20.58 2.00
C PRO A 144 0.70 20.75 1.77
N TRP A 145 0.24 20.73 0.52
CA TRP A 145 -1.17 20.86 0.16
C TRP A 145 -2.05 19.68 0.61
N LEU A 146 -1.45 18.49 0.78
CA LEU A 146 -2.14 17.29 1.27
C LEU A 146 -2.14 17.25 2.80
N PHE A 147 -1.01 17.57 3.43
CA PHE A 147 -0.82 17.44 4.87
C PHE A 147 -1.37 18.64 5.65
N SER A 148 -1.33 19.86 5.09
CA SER A 148 -1.80 21.06 5.77
C SER A 148 -3.29 21.00 6.15
N PRO A 149 -4.24 20.60 5.29
CA PRO A 149 -5.64 20.51 5.69
C PRO A 149 -5.87 19.43 6.76
N LEU A 150 -5.13 18.32 6.72
CA LEU A 150 -5.22 17.28 7.74
C LEU A 150 -4.72 17.78 9.10
N LEU A 151 -3.59 18.47 9.14
CA LEU A 151 -3.06 19.12 10.34
C LEU A 151 -4.02 20.16 10.92
N LEU A 152 -4.67 20.94 10.04
CA LEU A 152 -5.71 21.89 10.46
C LEU A 152 -6.91 21.18 11.11
N VAL A 153 -7.35 20.06 10.55
CA VAL A 153 -8.44 19.26 11.14
C VAL A 153 -8.02 18.71 12.51
N ILE A 154 -6.81 18.16 12.64
CA ILE A 154 -6.29 17.67 13.92
C ILE A 154 -6.25 18.82 14.94
N ALA A 155 -5.69 19.98 14.57
CA ALA A 155 -5.62 21.16 15.42
C ALA A 155 -7.03 21.67 15.84
N ALA A 156 -7.97 21.69 14.89
CA ALA A 156 -9.36 22.09 15.16
C ALA A 156 -10.06 21.12 16.13
N LEU A 157 -9.86 19.80 15.98
CA LEU A 157 -10.41 18.79 16.88
C LEU A 157 -9.81 18.90 18.28
N LEU A 158 -8.49 19.14 18.38
CA LEU A 158 -7.83 19.37 19.67
C LEU A 158 -8.33 20.65 20.34
N TRP A 159 -8.47 21.72 19.59
CA TRP A 159 -8.99 23.00 20.11
C TRP A 159 -10.44 22.87 20.58
N LYS A 160 -11.29 22.22 19.79
CA LYS A 160 -12.69 22.01 20.13
C LYS A 160 -12.91 20.88 21.15
N ARG A 161 -11.87 20.20 21.62
CA ARG A 161 -11.96 19.08 22.56
C ARG A 161 -12.79 19.43 23.81
N LYS A 162 -12.55 20.60 24.41
CA LYS A 162 -13.31 21.07 25.59
C LYS A 162 -14.80 21.28 25.28
N PHE A 163 -15.11 21.75 24.08
CA PHE A 163 -16.48 21.92 23.61
C PHE A 163 -17.18 20.61 23.42
N LEU A 164 -16.48 19.61 22.79
CA LEU A 164 -17.00 18.27 22.60
C LEU A 164 -17.31 17.58 23.94
N TYR A 165 -16.41 17.69 24.92
CA TYR A 165 -16.68 17.20 26.29
C TYR A 165 -17.90 17.85 26.92
N LYS A 166 -18.02 19.19 26.81
CA LYS A 166 -19.17 19.91 27.35
C LYS A 166 -20.48 19.50 26.68
N LYS A 167 -20.45 19.28 25.37
CA LYS A 167 -21.61 18.78 24.61
C LYS A 167 -21.97 17.34 25.00
N LEU A 168 -20.98 16.48 25.15
CA LEU A 168 -21.18 15.09 25.59
C LEU A 168 -21.82 15.03 26.98
N ASN A 169 -21.31 15.80 27.95
CA ASN A 169 -21.88 15.85 29.28
C ASN A 169 -23.32 16.37 29.29
N ARG A 170 -23.66 17.34 28.44
CA ARG A 170 -25.04 17.79 28.29
C ARG A 170 -25.95 16.69 27.76
N ILE A 171 -25.53 15.97 26.74
CA ILE A 171 -26.26 14.81 26.20
C ILE A 171 -26.49 13.76 27.29
N HIS A 172 -25.45 13.44 28.10
CA HIS A 172 -25.56 12.47 29.19
C HIS A 172 -26.57 12.92 30.28
N GLN A 173 -26.71 14.25 30.53
CA GLN A 173 -27.70 14.77 31.47
C GLN A 173 -29.14 14.75 30.95
N ASP A 174 -29.32 14.80 29.61
CA ASP A 174 -30.65 14.81 29.00
C ASP A 174 -31.21 13.40 28.79
N VAL A 175 -30.35 12.36 28.81
CA VAL A 175 -30.75 10.95 28.67
C VAL A 175 -31.53 10.48 29.91
N GLY A 176 -32.65 9.81 29.68
CA GLY A 176 -33.54 9.30 30.72
C GLY A 176 -34.58 10.30 31.23
N HIS A 177 -34.58 11.56 30.74
CA HIS A 177 -35.61 12.54 31.08
C HIS A 177 -36.72 12.53 30.03
N PHE A 178 -37.91 12.09 30.38
CA PHE A 178 -39.07 11.90 29.52
C PHE A 178 -39.37 13.03 28.50
N LYS A 179 -39.04 14.28 28.84
CA LYS A 179 -39.29 15.46 27.97
C LYS A 179 -38.09 15.89 27.12
N ARG A 180 -36.88 15.40 27.41
CA ARG A 180 -35.63 15.85 26.79
C ARG A 180 -34.88 14.73 26.08
N ASP A 181 -35.25 13.48 26.34
CA ASP A 181 -34.60 12.34 25.72
C ASP A 181 -35.02 12.22 24.26
N SER A 182 -34.01 12.00 23.39
CA SER A 182 -34.19 11.83 21.96
C SER A 182 -33.40 10.62 21.48
N GLN A 183 -33.96 9.89 20.53
CA GLN A 183 -33.28 8.73 19.90
C GLN A 183 -31.90 9.10 19.30
N TRP A 184 -31.69 10.39 18.98
CA TRP A 184 -30.43 10.90 18.45
C TRP A 184 -29.32 11.10 19.49
N HIS A 185 -29.63 11.06 20.79
CA HIS A 185 -28.64 11.28 21.85
C HIS A 185 -27.57 10.18 21.87
N THR A 186 -27.95 8.93 21.72
CA THR A 186 -27.01 7.78 21.72
C THR A 186 -26.08 7.79 20.51
N PRO A 187 -26.53 7.89 19.24
CA PRO A 187 -25.64 8.02 18.09
C PRO A 187 -24.72 9.25 18.18
N MET A 188 -25.24 10.38 18.66
CA MET A 188 -24.45 11.59 18.81
C MET A 188 -23.38 11.45 19.89
N ALA A 189 -23.67 10.79 21.00
CA ALA A 189 -22.71 10.52 22.06
C ALA A 189 -21.58 9.58 21.56
N ILE A 190 -21.91 8.55 20.79
CA ILE A 190 -20.94 7.65 20.16
C ILE A 190 -20.08 8.44 19.18
N LEU A 191 -20.68 9.26 18.30
CA LEU A 191 -19.96 10.08 17.33
C LEU A 191 -18.99 11.04 18.01
N ILE A 192 -19.40 11.70 19.12
CA ILE A 192 -18.50 12.58 19.87
C ILE A 192 -17.34 11.80 20.47
N ASN A 193 -17.53 10.57 20.95
CA ASN A 193 -16.44 9.73 21.45
C ASN A 193 -15.46 9.33 20.33
N ILE A 194 -15.95 9.03 19.14
CA ILE A 194 -15.11 8.80 17.95
C ILE A 194 -14.31 10.07 17.61
N LEU A 195 -14.96 11.25 17.55
CA LEU A 195 -14.29 12.51 17.27
C LEU A 195 -13.22 12.86 18.31
N LEU A 196 -13.39 12.47 19.56
CA LEU A 196 -12.40 12.65 20.61
C LEU A 196 -11.22 11.67 20.53
N ALA A 197 -11.41 10.51 19.89
CA ALA A 197 -10.35 9.52 19.60
C ALA A 197 -9.54 9.87 18.33
N MET A 198 -10.17 10.52 17.36
CA MET A 198 -9.61 10.84 16.05
C MET A 198 -8.27 11.59 16.04
N PRO A 199 -8.02 12.62 16.86
CA PRO A 199 -6.81 13.43 16.72
C PRO A 199 -5.52 12.62 16.78
N ILE A 200 -5.41 11.67 17.71
CA ILE A 200 -4.22 10.83 17.86
C ILE A 200 -4.15 9.82 16.71
N SER A 201 -5.25 9.18 16.37
CA SER A 201 -5.33 8.26 15.24
C SER A 201 -4.94 8.95 13.93
N MET A 202 -5.48 10.13 13.65
CA MET A 202 -5.14 10.91 12.46
C MET A 202 -3.67 11.35 12.45
N ALA A 203 -3.10 11.72 13.61
CA ALA A 203 -1.68 12.07 13.69
C ALA A 203 -0.79 10.87 13.38
N LEU A 204 -1.09 9.69 13.96
CA LEU A 204 -0.36 8.45 13.66
C LEU A 204 -0.49 8.05 12.18
N ALA A 205 -1.71 8.10 11.63
CA ALA A 205 -1.95 7.77 10.23
C ALA A 205 -1.22 8.75 9.29
N LEU A 206 -1.19 10.04 9.63
CA LEU A 206 -0.49 11.06 8.86
C LEU A 206 1.02 10.83 8.87
N CYS A 207 1.61 10.54 10.04
CA CYS A 207 3.02 10.17 10.16
C CYS A 207 3.33 8.88 9.38
N GLY A 208 2.46 7.88 9.49
CA GLY A 208 2.59 6.62 8.76
C GLY A 208 2.55 6.82 7.25
N TYR A 209 1.60 7.61 6.77
CA TYR A 209 1.49 7.91 5.34
C TYR A 209 2.68 8.72 4.81
N ALA A 210 3.17 9.70 5.58
CA ALA A 210 4.34 10.48 5.20
C ALA A 210 5.61 9.61 5.06
N LEU A 211 5.79 8.63 5.94
CA LEU A 211 6.90 7.68 5.85
C LEU A 211 6.73 6.67 4.71
N GLN A 212 5.51 6.26 4.40
CA GLN A 212 5.26 5.23 3.38
C GLN A 212 5.44 5.74 1.95
N THR A 213 5.17 7.02 1.68
CA THR A 213 5.15 7.56 0.31
C THR A 213 6.52 7.74 -0.32
N ASP A 214 7.53 8.11 0.45
CA ASP A 214 8.85 8.47 -0.08
C ASP A 214 9.99 7.58 0.44
N ALA A 215 9.76 6.80 1.50
CA ALA A 215 10.71 5.89 2.08
C ALA A 215 10.74 4.53 1.38
N ARG A 216 11.92 3.91 1.35
CA ARG A 216 12.12 2.54 0.90
C ARG A 216 12.67 1.68 2.04
N GLY A 217 12.27 0.42 2.08
CA GLY A 217 12.77 -0.52 3.08
C GLY A 217 12.21 -0.26 4.49
N MET A 218 13.08 -0.09 5.48
CA MET A 218 12.73 -0.04 6.90
C MET A 218 11.70 1.04 7.25
N ASN A 219 11.85 2.25 6.71
CA ASN A 219 10.99 3.38 7.05
C ASN A 219 9.59 3.26 6.41
N ALA A 220 9.46 2.61 5.24
CA ALA A 220 8.17 2.33 4.64
C ALA A 220 7.34 1.35 5.48
N ASN A 221 7.98 0.33 6.05
CA ASN A 221 7.32 -0.63 6.95
C ASN A 221 6.92 0.02 8.28
N LEU A 222 7.76 0.89 8.84
CA LEU A 222 7.39 1.73 9.99
C LEU A 222 6.17 2.59 9.69
N GLY A 223 6.09 3.14 8.47
CA GLY A 223 4.92 3.88 8.01
C GLY A 223 3.65 3.03 8.00
N ALA A 224 3.72 1.81 7.46
CA ALA A 224 2.59 0.87 7.44
C ALA A 224 2.13 0.51 8.85
N SER A 225 3.08 0.28 9.76
CA SER A 225 2.78 -0.04 11.17
C SER A 225 2.11 1.10 11.91
N LEU A 226 2.54 2.34 11.66
CA LEU A 226 1.90 3.52 12.26
C LEU A 226 0.45 3.65 11.78
N ILE A 227 0.14 3.29 10.54
CA ILE A 227 -1.24 3.27 10.03
C ILE A 227 -2.06 2.20 10.76
N GLN A 228 -1.53 0.98 10.91
CA GLN A 228 -2.21 -0.08 11.66
C GLN A 228 -2.39 0.28 13.14
N MET A 229 -1.39 0.93 13.76
CA MET A 229 -1.51 1.45 15.12
C MET A 229 -2.57 2.55 15.22
N ALA A 230 -2.72 3.39 14.21
CA ALA A 230 -3.76 4.42 14.15
C ALA A 230 -5.16 3.82 14.14
N GLU A 231 -5.36 2.76 13.38
CA GLU A 231 -6.63 2.02 13.30
C GLU A 231 -6.94 1.34 14.64
N ALA A 232 -5.98 0.60 15.19
CA ALA A 232 -6.12 -0.04 16.49
C ALA A 232 -6.42 0.99 17.59
N TRP A 233 -5.69 2.11 17.63
CA TRP A 233 -5.93 3.19 18.56
C TRP A 233 -7.36 3.73 18.46
N LEU A 234 -7.85 3.99 17.24
CA LEU A 234 -9.19 4.51 17.02
C LEU A 234 -10.25 3.59 17.61
N VAL A 235 -10.14 2.29 17.34
CA VAL A 235 -11.11 1.29 17.80
C VAL A 235 -11.06 1.13 19.32
N PHE A 236 -9.89 0.82 19.87
CA PHE A 236 -9.77 0.52 21.29
C PHE A 236 -9.97 1.74 22.17
N TYR A 237 -9.49 2.91 21.76
CA TYR A 237 -9.70 4.13 22.55
C TYR A 237 -11.15 4.60 22.49
N THR A 238 -11.84 4.44 21.37
CA THR A 238 -13.28 4.73 21.28
C THR A 238 -14.08 3.77 22.18
N ALA A 239 -13.79 2.47 22.12
CA ALA A 239 -14.42 1.48 23.00
C ALA A 239 -14.17 1.79 24.49
N TYR A 240 -12.91 2.09 24.85
CA TYR A 240 -12.53 2.50 26.19
C TYR A 240 -13.31 3.72 26.69
N ARG A 241 -13.55 4.70 25.80
CA ARG A 241 -14.33 5.90 26.17
C ARG A 241 -15.83 5.64 26.26
N ILE A 242 -16.38 4.78 25.42
CA ILE A 242 -17.79 4.35 25.51
C ILE A 242 -18.04 3.62 26.82
N LEU A 243 -17.07 2.83 27.28
CA LEU A 243 -17.08 2.10 28.55
C LEU A 243 -16.58 2.91 29.76
N ALA A 244 -16.36 4.22 29.60
CA ALA A 244 -15.95 5.04 30.73
C ALA A 244 -17.07 5.13 31.79
N PRO A 245 -16.74 5.20 33.09
CA PRO A 245 -17.72 5.39 34.15
C PRO A 245 -18.56 6.67 33.89
N GLY A 246 -19.87 6.57 33.96
CA GLY A 246 -20.79 7.66 33.54
C GLY A 246 -20.78 7.92 32.02
N GLY A 247 -20.30 6.98 31.23
CA GLY A 247 -20.27 7.04 29.78
C GLY A 247 -21.51 6.48 29.10
N VAL A 248 -21.38 6.23 27.81
CA VAL A 248 -22.50 5.75 26.96
C VAL A 248 -23.01 4.40 27.42
N ALA A 249 -22.11 3.48 27.78
CA ALA A 249 -22.51 2.12 28.19
C ALA A 249 -23.39 2.14 29.45
N GLU A 250 -23.04 2.93 30.44
CA GLU A 250 -23.77 3.03 31.71
C GLU A 250 -25.06 3.85 31.54
N LEU A 251 -24.98 5.05 30.93
CA LEU A 251 -26.11 6.00 30.91
C LEU A 251 -27.13 5.70 29.79
N HIS A 252 -26.68 5.29 28.62
CA HIS A 252 -27.55 5.07 27.46
C HIS A 252 -28.02 3.62 27.35
N PHE A 253 -27.10 2.64 27.59
CA PHE A 253 -27.43 1.21 27.53
C PHE A 253 -27.79 0.61 28.88
N ARG A 254 -27.65 1.37 29.95
CA ARG A 254 -27.97 0.95 31.34
C ARG A 254 -27.25 -0.32 31.77
N TRP A 255 -26.00 -0.48 31.32
CA TRP A 255 -25.19 -1.61 31.77
C TRP A 255 -24.77 -1.41 33.23
N GLU A 256 -24.67 -2.52 33.98
CA GLU A 256 -24.25 -2.50 35.37
C GLU A 256 -22.81 -1.98 35.52
N LYS A 257 -22.56 -1.14 36.50
CA LYS A 257 -21.24 -0.54 36.78
C LYS A 257 -20.10 -1.55 36.87
N PRO A 258 -20.24 -2.67 37.63
CA PRO A 258 -19.15 -3.66 37.73
C PRO A 258 -18.77 -4.26 36.37
N LEU A 259 -19.76 -4.50 35.51
CA LEU A 259 -19.55 -5.03 34.17
C LEU A 259 -18.82 -4.01 33.29
N VAL A 260 -19.23 -2.72 33.37
CA VAL A 260 -18.61 -1.64 32.59
C VAL A 260 -17.14 -1.44 33.00
N GLU A 261 -16.85 -1.41 34.29
CA GLU A 261 -15.48 -1.29 34.80
C GLU A 261 -14.60 -2.49 34.41
N PHE A 262 -15.14 -3.69 34.52
CA PHE A 262 -14.47 -4.92 34.07
C PHE A 262 -14.14 -4.87 32.57
N LEU A 263 -15.13 -4.56 31.73
CA LEU A 263 -14.94 -4.48 30.27
C LEU A 263 -13.98 -3.35 29.90
N GLN A 264 -14.05 -2.20 30.58
CA GLN A 264 -13.13 -1.09 30.33
C GLN A 264 -11.68 -1.48 30.65
N ALA A 265 -11.45 -2.19 31.75
CA ALA A 265 -10.12 -2.68 32.10
C ALA A 265 -9.58 -3.67 31.06
N TRP A 266 -10.43 -4.58 30.59
CA TRP A 266 -10.08 -5.54 29.54
C TRP A 266 -9.81 -4.87 28.18
N VAL A 267 -10.65 -3.95 27.75
CA VAL A 267 -10.45 -3.19 26.49
C VAL A 267 -9.15 -2.41 26.54
N ARG A 268 -8.82 -1.81 27.68
CA ARG A 268 -7.55 -1.08 27.87
C ARG A 268 -6.34 -2.03 27.73
N ARG A 269 -6.39 -3.20 28.42
CA ARG A 269 -5.31 -4.20 28.36
C ARG A 269 -5.16 -4.75 26.96
N LEU A 270 -6.27 -5.18 26.34
CA LEU A 270 -6.29 -5.72 25.01
C LEU A 270 -5.78 -4.69 23.98
N GLY A 271 -6.19 -3.43 24.11
CA GLY A 271 -5.72 -2.36 23.24
C GLY A 271 -4.21 -2.14 23.35
N LEU A 272 -3.65 -2.18 24.55
CA LEU A 272 -2.19 -2.08 24.75
C LEU A 272 -1.45 -3.30 24.17
N VAL A 273 -1.98 -4.51 24.38
CA VAL A 273 -1.41 -5.74 23.81
C VAL A 273 -1.42 -5.68 22.27
N VAL A 274 -2.54 -5.28 21.66
CA VAL A 274 -2.64 -5.18 20.20
C VAL A 274 -1.67 -4.13 19.66
N LEU A 275 -1.59 -2.96 20.28
CA LEU A 275 -0.64 -1.92 19.86
C LEU A 275 0.81 -2.38 19.97
N ALA A 276 1.16 -3.09 21.04
CA ALA A 276 2.49 -3.63 21.23
C ALA A 276 2.82 -4.73 20.22
N LEU A 277 1.87 -5.64 19.93
CA LEU A 277 2.04 -6.68 18.92
C LEU A 277 2.19 -6.11 17.51
N VAL A 278 1.41 -5.09 17.15
CA VAL A 278 1.57 -4.38 15.87
C VAL A 278 2.97 -3.77 15.75
N ALA A 279 3.49 -3.18 16.81
CA ALA A 279 4.85 -2.66 16.83
C ALA A 279 5.89 -3.79 16.61
N VAL A 280 5.73 -4.94 17.26
CA VAL A 280 6.64 -6.11 17.10
C VAL A 280 6.61 -6.65 15.68
N VAL A 281 5.41 -6.84 15.10
CA VAL A 281 5.27 -7.32 13.72
C VAL A 281 5.96 -6.38 12.74
N ALA A 282 5.85 -5.09 12.96
CA ALA A 282 6.53 -4.08 12.15
C ALA A 282 8.05 -4.22 12.18
N PHE A 283 8.62 -4.50 13.34
CA PHE A 283 10.04 -4.76 13.47
C PHE A 283 10.45 -6.10 12.86
N ALA A 284 9.65 -7.14 13.06
CA ALA A 284 9.92 -8.49 12.58
C ALA A 284 9.91 -8.60 11.05
N GLU A 285 9.00 -7.90 10.37
CA GLU A 285 8.93 -7.87 8.90
C GLU A 285 10.17 -7.23 8.26
N GLN A 286 10.91 -6.43 9.01
CA GLN A 286 12.09 -5.72 8.51
C GLN A 286 13.38 -6.51 8.55
N GLN A 287 13.48 -7.49 9.44
CA GLN A 287 14.68 -8.28 9.65
C GLN A 287 14.35 -9.77 9.85
N PRO A 288 13.92 -10.49 8.80
CA PRO A 288 13.52 -11.89 8.93
C PRO A 288 14.65 -12.80 9.44
N ALA A 289 15.91 -12.41 9.27
CA ALA A 289 17.07 -13.15 9.76
C ALA A 289 17.37 -12.89 11.26
N ALA A 290 16.80 -11.85 11.85
CA ALA A 290 17.15 -11.37 13.19
C ALA A 290 16.05 -11.63 14.24
N LEU A 291 14.97 -12.35 13.93
CA LEU A 291 13.94 -12.69 14.90
C LEU A 291 14.52 -13.46 16.11
N ALA A 292 15.56 -14.28 15.88
CA ALA A 292 16.31 -14.97 16.94
C ALA A 292 17.12 -14.01 17.83
N ASP A 293 17.48 -12.86 17.28
CA ASP A 293 18.29 -11.84 17.96
C ASP A 293 17.43 -10.66 18.42
N ASP A 294 16.13 -10.67 18.13
CA ASP A 294 15.20 -9.61 18.52
C ASP A 294 14.75 -9.73 19.98
N VAL A 295 15.60 -9.23 20.85
CA VAL A 295 15.33 -9.22 22.31
C VAL A 295 14.14 -8.33 22.63
N LEU A 296 13.98 -7.22 21.93
CA LEU A 296 12.91 -6.26 22.16
C LEU A 296 11.54 -6.87 21.80
N GLY A 297 11.46 -7.56 20.67
CA GLY A 297 10.25 -8.27 20.25
C GLY A 297 9.85 -9.37 21.22
N ILE A 298 10.81 -10.18 21.66
CA ILE A 298 10.57 -11.26 22.64
C ILE A 298 10.08 -10.69 23.99
N LEU A 299 10.70 -9.63 24.51
CA LEU A 299 10.29 -8.99 25.75
C LEU A 299 8.87 -8.42 25.66
N ILE A 300 8.51 -7.79 24.53
CA ILE A 300 7.16 -7.28 24.32
C ILE A 300 6.14 -8.43 24.26
N VAL A 301 6.43 -9.51 23.51
CA VAL A 301 5.55 -10.68 23.43
C VAL A 301 5.37 -11.32 24.80
N LEU A 302 6.45 -11.50 25.59
CA LEU A 302 6.35 -12.01 26.98
C LEU A 302 5.55 -11.07 27.88
N GLY A 303 5.75 -9.76 27.75
CA GLY A 303 4.96 -8.76 28.45
C GLY A 303 3.47 -8.80 28.11
N CYS A 304 3.15 -8.99 26.81
CA CYS A 304 1.77 -9.17 26.36
C CYS A 304 1.13 -10.46 26.88
N TYR A 305 1.92 -11.53 27.02
CA TYR A 305 1.44 -12.78 27.59
C TYR A 305 1.17 -12.69 29.10
N ALA A 306 1.92 -11.86 29.81
CA ALA A 306 1.76 -11.62 31.24
C ALA A 306 0.63 -10.65 31.61
N ALA A 307 0.16 -9.83 30.67
CA ALA A 307 -0.86 -8.77 30.88
C ALA A 307 -2.29 -9.27 30.74
#